data_07e0eb3b0206ff7cb2db56f5b780e07a
#
_entry.id   07e0eb3b0206ff7cb2db56f5b780e07a
#
_cell.length_a   1.000
_cell.length_b   1.000
_cell.length_c   1.000
_cell.angle_alpha   90.00
_cell.angle_beta   90.00
_cell.angle_gamma   90.00
#
_symmetry.space_group_name_H-M   'P 1'
#
loop_
_entity.id
_entity.type
_entity.pdbx_description
1 polymer ?
#
loop_
_entity_poly.entity_id
_entity_poly.type
_entity_poly.pdbx_seq_one_letter_code
_entity_poly.pdbx_strand_id
1 'polypeptide(L)'
;MFEFKEEQINHSLWVEKYRPSKLDDYVGNEHLKSKVSGYIENEDVPHLLFFGKAGTGKTTLAKLIVSSIECDFMMINASDENNVETVRNKVKNFASSMGFKKYKIIILDEFDYMTPQAQAILRNLMETFSRHCRFILTCNYIEKIIEPIQSRCQTFQITPPTKKDVAIQMSKILKSESVEFDPKDLVPIIDSSYPDIRKIINTCQLNSLKGKLQVDVQNLLENDYKLKVLEVLKSNDDKRNKYMKIRQTVLDSKATDFSDLYTLLYEKVDDYAGENTANVILVLGDGVA
;
A
#
# COMPACT_ATOMS: atom_id res chain seq x y z
N MET A 1 -3.34 -30.59 -9.54
CA MET A 1 -4.59 -29.92 -9.86
C MET A 1 -5.04 -29.21 -8.60
N PHE A 2 -4.55 -27.97 -8.37
CA PHE A 2 -5.00 -27.16 -7.26
C PHE A 2 -5.95 -26.14 -7.85
N GLU A 3 -7.24 -26.52 -7.95
CA GLU A 3 -8.28 -25.54 -8.03
C GLU A 3 -8.33 -24.82 -6.68
N PHE A 4 -7.86 -23.56 -6.65
CA PHE A 4 -8.29 -22.65 -5.63
C PHE A 4 -9.77 -22.32 -5.91
N LYS A 5 -10.68 -23.24 -5.53
CA LYS A 5 -11.98 -22.79 -5.06
C LYS A 5 -11.64 -21.93 -3.85
N GLU A 6 -11.84 -20.62 -3.96
CA GLU A 6 -12.08 -19.79 -2.80
C GLU A 6 -13.30 -20.37 -2.09
N GLU A 7 -13.10 -21.38 -1.24
CA GLU A 7 -13.95 -21.54 -0.09
C GLU A 7 -13.93 -20.17 0.56
N GLN A 8 -15.08 -19.57 0.72
CA GLN A 8 -15.27 -18.39 1.56
C GLN A 8 -14.89 -18.81 2.97
N ILE A 9 -13.58 -18.87 3.22
CA ILE A 9 -13.03 -18.93 4.56
C ILE A 9 -13.56 -17.66 5.21
N ASN A 10 -14.42 -17.84 6.18
CA ASN A 10 -15.03 -16.75 6.92
C ASN A 10 -13.90 -16.08 7.71
N HIS A 11 -13.12 -15.22 7.02
CA HIS A 11 -11.99 -14.52 7.59
C HIS A 11 -12.51 -13.59 8.68
N SER A 12 -12.13 -13.85 9.92
CA SER A 12 -12.40 -12.96 11.04
C SER A 12 -11.70 -11.60 10.86
N LEU A 13 -10.66 -11.56 10.04
CA LEU A 13 -9.89 -10.35 9.73
C LEU A 13 -10.52 -9.57 8.56
N TRP A 14 -10.97 -8.36 8.83
CA TRP A 14 -11.60 -7.50 7.82
C TRP A 14 -10.68 -7.18 6.65
N VAL A 15 -9.37 -7.05 6.88
CA VAL A 15 -8.37 -6.82 5.82
C VAL A 15 -8.42 -7.89 4.74
N GLU A 16 -8.64 -9.16 5.12
CA GLU A 16 -8.73 -10.25 4.16
C GLU A 16 -10.17 -10.42 3.64
N LYS A 17 -11.17 -10.32 4.50
CA LYS A 17 -12.60 -10.45 4.14
C LYS A 17 -13.03 -9.41 3.10
N TYR A 18 -12.56 -8.17 3.21
CA TYR A 18 -12.90 -7.06 2.33
C TYR A 18 -11.81 -6.72 1.32
N ARG A 19 -10.88 -7.64 1.10
CA ARG A 19 -9.90 -7.50 0.01
C ARG A 19 -10.68 -7.51 -1.32
N PRO A 20 -10.48 -6.51 -2.20
CA PRO A 20 -11.12 -6.48 -3.50
C PRO A 20 -10.94 -7.80 -4.26
N SER A 21 -12.03 -8.36 -4.76
CA SER A 21 -12.05 -9.58 -5.60
C SER A 21 -12.25 -9.26 -7.09
N LYS A 22 -12.73 -8.06 -7.40
CA LYS A 22 -12.90 -7.55 -8.76
C LYS A 22 -12.23 -6.20 -8.91
N LEU A 23 -11.86 -5.85 -10.14
CA LEU A 23 -11.22 -4.57 -10.44
C LEU A 23 -12.10 -3.37 -10.08
N ASP A 24 -13.42 -3.51 -10.22
CA ASP A 24 -14.39 -2.48 -9.86
C ASP A 24 -14.42 -2.17 -8.36
N ASP A 25 -14.12 -3.16 -7.52
CA ASP A 25 -14.05 -3.00 -6.07
C ASP A 25 -12.74 -2.35 -5.60
N TYR A 26 -11.75 -2.24 -6.49
CA TYR A 26 -10.48 -1.61 -6.19
C TYR A 26 -10.64 -0.09 -6.16
N VAL A 27 -10.41 0.53 -5.01
CA VAL A 27 -10.65 1.95 -4.77
C VAL A 27 -9.47 2.81 -5.24
N GLY A 28 -9.77 3.87 -5.98
CA GLY A 28 -8.78 4.83 -6.48
C GLY A 28 -8.04 4.36 -7.75
N ASN A 29 -7.07 5.15 -8.18
CA ASN A 29 -6.23 4.89 -9.37
C ASN A 29 -7.04 4.62 -10.66
N GLU A 30 -8.08 5.41 -10.95
CA GLU A 30 -9.00 5.20 -12.07
C GLU A 30 -8.29 5.11 -13.43
N HIS A 31 -7.26 5.93 -13.64
CA HIS A 31 -6.43 5.87 -14.86
C HIS A 31 -5.74 4.51 -15.01
N LEU A 32 -5.25 3.94 -13.90
CA LEU A 32 -4.61 2.63 -13.91
C LEU A 32 -5.62 1.51 -14.12
N LYS A 33 -6.81 1.59 -13.49
CA LYS A 33 -7.90 0.64 -13.73
C LYS A 33 -8.26 0.56 -15.21
N SER A 34 -8.42 1.70 -15.88
CA SER A 34 -8.73 1.74 -17.32
C SER A 34 -7.67 1.03 -18.15
N LYS A 35 -6.37 1.23 -17.84
CA LYS A 35 -5.28 0.50 -18.52
C LYS A 35 -5.31 -1.00 -18.24
N VAL A 36 -5.49 -1.37 -16.98
CA VAL A 36 -5.56 -2.78 -16.56
C VAL A 36 -6.77 -3.47 -17.21
N SER A 37 -7.93 -2.80 -17.29
CA SER A 37 -9.10 -3.34 -18.03
C SER A 37 -8.74 -3.63 -19.49
N GLY A 38 -8.01 -2.72 -20.16
CA GLY A 38 -7.56 -2.95 -21.54
C GLY A 38 -6.61 -4.15 -21.67
N TYR A 39 -5.74 -4.41 -20.70
CA TYR A 39 -4.88 -5.60 -20.71
C TYR A 39 -5.69 -6.89 -20.50
N ILE A 40 -6.70 -6.84 -19.63
CA ILE A 40 -7.58 -7.98 -19.36
C ILE A 40 -8.43 -8.29 -20.61
N GLU A 41 -9.06 -7.29 -21.22
CA GLU A 41 -9.90 -7.42 -22.41
C GLU A 41 -9.14 -7.97 -23.61
N ASN A 42 -7.87 -7.54 -23.79
CA ASN A 42 -7.02 -8.00 -24.89
C ASN A 42 -6.28 -9.30 -24.57
N GLU A 43 -6.41 -9.81 -23.35
CA GLU A 43 -5.64 -10.95 -22.83
C GLU A 43 -4.12 -10.82 -23.09
N ASP A 44 -3.59 -9.61 -23.10
CA ASP A 44 -2.17 -9.34 -23.31
C ASP A 44 -1.65 -8.36 -22.25
N VAL A 45 -0.96 -8.91 -21.27
CA VAL A 45 -0.36 -8.17 -20.17
C VAL A 45 1.13 -8.01 -20.43
N PRO A 46 1.66 -6.79 -20.42
CA PRO A 46 3.10 -6.56 -20.45
C PRO A 46 3.75 -6.94 -19.10
N HIS A 47 5.08 -6.85 -19.00
CA HIS A 47 5.70 -6.81 -17.69
C HIS A 47 5.27 -5.55 -16.95
N LEU A 48 4.84 -5.68 -15.70
CA LEU A 48 4.33 -4.60 -14.88
C LEU A 48 5.20 -4.38 -13.65
N LEU A 49 5.40 -3.12 -13.26
CA LEU A 49 6.04 -2.74 -12.01
C LEU A 49 5.15 -1.75 -11.27
N PHE A 50 4.61 -2.17 -10.13
CA PHE A 50 3.80 -1.34 -9.25
C PHE A 50 4.63 -0.85 -8.07
N PHE A 51 4.73 0.46 -7.88
CA PHE A 51 5.45 1.04 -6.78
C PHE A 51 4.60 2.06 -6.01
N GLY A 52 4.94 2.30 -4.75
CA GLY A 52 4.23 3.27 -3.89
C GLY A 52 4.24 2.85 -2.43
N LYS A 53 3.67 3.67 -1.57
CA LYS A 53 3.67 3.45 -0.11
C LYS A 53 3.07 2.11 0.29
N ALA A 54 3.48 1.60 1.46
CA ALA A 54 2.91 0.37 2.02
C ALA A 54 1.39 0.52 2.25
N GLY A 55 0.65 -0.59 2.15
CA GLY A 55 -0.80 -0.61 2.41
C GLY A 55 -1.69 0.04 1.35
N THR A 56 -1.15 0.51 0.21
CA THR A 56 -1.92 1.17 -0.87
C THR A 56 -2.57 0.23 -1.88
N GLY A 57 -2.40 -1.10 -1.73
CA GLY A 57 -3.09 -2.08 -2.58
C GLY A 57 -2.29 -2.64 -3.77
N LYS A 58 -0.96 -2.45 -3.85
CA LYS A 58 -0.10 -2.98 -4.93
C LYS A 58 -0.27 -4.48 -5.17
N THR A 59 -0.08 -5.28 -4.14
CA THR A 59 -0.23 -6.74 -4.18
C THR A 59 -1.66 -7.15 -4.52
N THR A 60 -2.66 -6.42 -4.01
CA THR A 60 -4.07 -6.65 -4.34
C THR A 60 -4.32 -6.46 -5.83
N LEU A 61 -3.82 -5.38 -6.42
CA LEU A 61 -3.97 -5.13 -7.85
C LEU A 61 -3.28 -6.21 -8.69
N ALA A 62 -2.07 -6.65 -8.31
CA ALA A 62 -1.37 -7.75 -8.98
C ALA A 62 -2.21 -9.05 -8.96
N LYS A 63 -2.80 -9.38 -7.82
CA LYS A 63 -3.70 -10.53 -7.68
C LYS A 63 -4.98 -10.40 -8.51
N LEU A 64 -5.59 -9.22 -8.55
CA LEU A 64 -6.78 -8.95 -9.36
C LEU A 64 -6.52 -9.19 -10.86
N ILE A 65 -5.35 -8.78 -11.36
CA ILE A 65 -4.98 -9.00 -12.75
C ILE A 65 -4.93 -10.50 -13.06
N VAL A 66 -4.21 -11.29 -12.26
CA VAL A 66 -4.06 -12.73 -12.52
C VAL A 66 -5.35 -13.52 -12.31
N SER A 67 -6.25 -13.05 -11.44
CA SER A 67 -7.58 -13.67 -11.27
C SER A 67 -8.56 -13.32 -12.39
N SER A 68 -8.31 -12.23 -13.13
CA SER A 68 -9.18 -11.76 -14.22
C SER A 68 -8.74 -12.28 -15.60
N ILE A 69 -7.57 -12.94 -15.69
CA ILE A 69 -7.01 -13.43 -16.95
C ILE A 69 -6.85 -14.95 -16.87
N GLU A 70 -7.08 -15.63 -17.98
CA GLU A 70 -6.87 -17.06 -18.08
C GLU A 70 -5.36 -17.40 -18.18
N CYS A 71 -4.69 -17.43 -17.02
CA CYS A 71 -3.24 -17.67 -16.93
C CYS A 71 -2.89 -18.69 -15.84
N ASP A 72 -1.76 -19.39 -16.03
CA ASP A 72 -1.09 -20.07 -14.92
C ASP A 72 -0.28 -19.01 -14.17
N PHE A 73 -0.35 -18.94 -12.84
CA PHE A 73 0.43 -17.97 -12.10
C PHE A 73 1.18 -18.55 -10.93
N MET A 74 2.27 -17.92 -10.57
CA MET A 74 3.07 -18.18 -9.37
C MET A 74 3.34 -16.85 -8.65
N MET A 75 3.28 -16.88 -7.33
CA MET A 75 3.62 -15.73 -6.49
C MET A 75 4.78 -16.06 -5.57
N ILE A 76 5.78 -15.19 -5.54
CA ILE A 76 6.93 -15.24 -4.64
C ILE A 76 6.99 -13.93 -3.89
N ASN A 77 7.10 -13.99 -2.56
CA ASN A 77 7.42 -12.82 -1.75
C ASN A 77 8.94 -12.73 -1.59
N ALA A 78 9.54 -11.65 -2.09
CA ALA A 78 10.98 -11.44 -2.06
C ALA A 78 11.51 -11.13 -0.65
N SER A 79 10.66 -10.71 0.29
CA SER A 79 11.06 -10.52 1.68
C SER A 79 11.25 -11.85 2.42
N ASP A 80 10.48 -12.87 2.06
CA ASP A 80 10.55 -14.19 2.68
C ASP A 80 11.59 -15.09 1.98
N GLU A 81 11.69 -14.96 0.66
CA GLU A 81 12.56 -15.76 -0.19
C GLU A 81 13.63 -14.89 -0.87
N ASN A 82 14.65 -14.49 -0.14
CA ASN A 82 15.74 -13.65 -0.64
C ASN A 82 16.93 -14.43 -1.21
N ASN A 83 16.94 -15.77 -1.10
CA ASN A 83 17.98 -16.59 -1.69
C ASN A 83 17.89 -16.59 -3.22
N VAL A 84 18.91 -16.00 -3.84
CA VAL A 84 19.01 -15.80 -5.30
C VAL A 84 18.82 -17.09 -6.09
N GLU A 85 19.45 -18.20 -5.66
CA GLU A 85 19.36 -19.47 -6.35
C GLU A 85 17.98 -20.11 -6.25
N THR A 86 17.34 -19.99 -5.09
CA THR A 86 15.99 -20.51 -4.87
C THR A 86 15.00 -19.80 -5.78
N VAL A 87 15.03 -18.46 -5.81
CA VAL A 87 14.16 -17.67 -6.69
C VAL A 87 14.44 -17.97 -8.15
N ARG A 88 15.73 -18.01 -8.56
CA ARG A 88 16.14 -18.36 -9.93
C ARG A 88 15.56 -19.70 -10.36
N ASN A 89 15.71 -20.72 -9.53
CA ASN A 89 15.26 -22.07 -9.85
C ASN A 89 13.73 -22.16 -9.90
N LYS A 90 13.01 -21.55 -8.97
CA LYS A 90 11.55 -21.49 -8.97
C LYS A 90 11.03 -20.80 -10.23
N VAL A 91 11.56 -19.62 -10.54
CA VAL A 91 11.17 -18.85 -11.72
C VAL A 91 11.45 -19.63 -13.00
N LYS A 92 12.66 -20.20 -13.13
CA LYS A 92 13.05 -20.99 -14.29
C LYS A 92 12.17 -22.22 -14.47
N ASN A 93 11.96 -23.00 -13.40
CA ASN A 93 11.14 -24.22 -13.45
C ASN A 93 9.70 -23.89 -13.83
N PHE A 94 9.11 -22.87 -13.24
CA PHE A 94 7.76 -22.45 -13.58
C PHE A 94 7.67 -21.94 -15.02
N ALA A 95 8.57 -21.05 -15.44
CA ALA A 95 8.56 -20.48 -16.78
C ALA A 95 8.79 -21.52 -17.88
N SER A 96 9.63 -22.55 -17.64
CA SER A 96 9.95 -23.60 -18.61
C SER A 96 9.02 -24.81 -18.56
N SER A 97 8.18 -24.97 -17.53
CA SER A 97 7.21 -26.07 -17.46
C SER A 97 6.15 -25.95 -18.56
N MET A 98 5.52 -27.06 -18.96
CA MET A 98 4.35 -26.98 -19.83
C MET A 98 3.21 -26.28 -19.08
N GLY A 99 2.65 -25.22 -19.67
CA GLY A 99 1.49 -24.52 -19.15
C GLY A 99 0.19 -25.16 -19.68
N PHE A 100 -0.85 -25.12 -18.88
CA PHE A 100 -2.19 -25.51 -19.30
C PHE A 100 -2.94 -24.35 -19.97
N LYS A 101 -2.45 -23.12 -19.80
CA LYS A 101 -3.05 -21.89 -20.27
C LYS A 101 -2.10 -21.13 -21.21
N LYS A 102 -2.67 -20.15 -21.94
CA LYS A 102 -1.94 -19.34 -22.95
C LYS A 102 -0.74 -18.61 -22.39
N TYR A 103 -0.88 -18.07 -21.17
CA TYR A 103 0.16 -17.29 -20.52
C TYR A 103 0.48 -17.80 -19.13
N LYS A 104 1.73 -17.53 -18.74
CA LYS A 104 2.19 -17.66 -17.35
C LYS A 104 2.50 -16.29 -16.80
N ILE A 105 2.09 -16.04 -15.56
CA ILE A 105 2.37 -14.79 -14.86
C ILE A 105 3.12 -15.12 -13.57
N ILE A 106 4.23 -14.42 -13.34
CA ILE A 106 4.99 -14.51 -12.10
C ILE A 106 4.84 -13.19 -11.37
N ILE A 107 4.28 -13.24 -10.16
CA ILE A 107 4.20 -12.10 -9.25
C ILE A 107 5.39 -12.18 -8.31
N LEU A 108 6.20 -11.11 -8.26
CA LEU A 108 7.27 -10.92 -7.30
C LEU A 108 6.89 -9.75 -6.40
N ASP A 109 6.38 -10.08 -5.22
CA ASP A 109 5.94 -9.11 -4.23
C ASP A 109 7.12 -8.65 -3.40
N GLU A 110 7.11 -7.36 -2.98
CA GLU A 110 8.17 -6.74 -2.20
C GLU A 110 9.56 -6.85 -2.85
N PHE A 111 9.61 -6.67 -4.16
CA PHE A 111 10.80 -6.90 -4.99
C PHE A 111 12.01 -6.03 -4.63
N ASP A 112 11.81 -4.91 -3.95
CA ASP A 112 12.83 -4.02 -3.38
C ASP A 112 13.64 -4.66 -2.23
N TYR A 113 13.26 -5.84 -1.73
CA TYR A 113 14.06 -6.64 -0.82
C TYR A 113 15.11 -7.51 -1.53
N MET A 114 15.02 -7.65 -2.84
CA MET A 114 16.02 -8.41 -3.61
C MET A 114 17.31 -7.62 -3.81
N THR A 115 18.44 -8.32 -3.66
CA THR A 115 19.77 -7.73 -3.95
C THR A 115 19.89 -7.35 -5.44
N PRO A 116 20.72 -6.35 -5.79
CA PRO A 116 20.96 -5.99 -7.19
C PRO A 116 21.46 -7.16 -8.06
N GLN A 117 22.21 -8.09 -7.47
CA GLN A 117 22.66 -9.30 -8.16
C GLN A 117 21.50 -10.25 -8.50
N ALA A 118 20.55 -10.44 -7.56
CA ALA A 118 19.34 -11.22 -7.79
C ALA A 118 18.47 -10.58 -8.88
N GLN A 119 18.32 -9.26 -8.83
CA GLN A 119 17.60 -8.51 -9.83
C GLN A 119 18.22 -8.63 -11.23
N ALA A 120 19.57 -8.63 -11.35
CA ALA A 120 20.26 -8.83 -12.62
C ALA A 120 20.04 -10.24 -13.22
N ILE A 121 19.97 -11.26 -12.38
CA ILE A 121 19.63 -12.63 -12.81
C ILE A 121 18.19 -12.69 -13.31
N LEU A 122 17.26 -12.07 -12.57
CA LEU A 122 15.85 -12.03 -12.96
C LEU A 122 15.65 -11.30 -14.29
N ARG A 123 16.37 -10.21 -14.54
CA ARG A 123 16.37 -9.53 -15.83
C ARG A 123 16.62 -10.50 -16.99
N ASN A 124 17.64 -11.36 -16.84
CA ASN A 124 17.97 -12.35 -17.89
C ASN A 124 16.83 -13.37 -18.08
N LEU A 125 16.16 -13.77 -16.99
CA LEU A 125 15.01 -14.67 -17.07
C LEU A 125 13.82 -14.00 -17.74
N MET A 126 13.56 -12.72 -17.44
CA MET A 126 12.51 -11.93 -18.11
C MET A 126 12.72 -11.87 -19.62
N GLU A 127 13.96 -11.67 -20.08
CA GLU A 127 14.30 -11.69 -21.51
C GLU A 127 14.12 -13.09 -22.12
N THR A 128 14.63 -14.11 -21.45
CA THR A 128 14.60 -15.49 -21.96
C THR A 128 13.17 -16.01 -22.14
N PHE A 129 12.30 -15.71 -21.19
CA PHE A 129 10.93 -16.24 -21.16
C PHE A 129 9.86 -15.24 -21.62
N SER A 130 10.24 -14.10 -22.18
CA SER A 130 9.34 -13.00 -22.57
C SER A 130 8.18 -13.41 -23.50
N ARG A 131 8.33 -14.50 -24.28
CA ARG A 131 7.28 -14.97 -25.20
C ARG A 131 6.09 -15.60 -24.47
N HIS A 132 6.32 -16.28 -23.34
CA HIS A 132 5.31 -17.12 -22.69
C HIS A 132 5.07 -16.76 -21.22
N CYS A 133 5.93 -15.91 -20.65
CA CYS A 133 5.86 -15.54 -19.25
C CYS A 133 5.85 -14.02 -19.09
N ARG A 134 4.98 -13.54 -18.23
CA ARG A 134 4.92 -12.13 -17.83
C ARG A 134 5.28 -12.00 -16.36
N PHE A 135 5.81 -10.84 -16.01
CA PHE A 135 6.22 -10.55 -14.65
C PHE A 135 5.44 -9.36 -14.13
N ILE A 136 4.89 -9.48 -12.93
CA ILE A 136 4.28 -8.38 -12.18
C ILE A 136 5.10 -8.19 -10.91
N LEU A 137 5.80 -7.07 -10.83
CA LEU A 137 6.66 -6.72 -9.72
C LEU A 137 5.95 -5.70 -8.84
N THR A 138 6.06 -5.82 -7.53
CA THR A 138 5.62 -4.79 -6.60
C THR A 138 6.79 -4.34 -5.73
N CYS A 139 6.88 -3.05 -5.41
CA CYS A 139 7.88 -2.51 -4.50
C CYS A 139 7.36 -1.28 -3.76
N ASN A 140 7.98 -0.97 -2.64
CA ASN A 140 7.70 0.28 -1.94
C ASN A 140 8.62 1.40 -2.49
N TYR A 141 9.87 1.07 -2.78
CA TYR A 141 10.93 2.00 -3.16
C TYR A 141 11.44 1.67 -4.56
N ILE A 142 11.06 2.48 -5.55
CA ILE A 142 11.46 2.25 -6.96
C ILE A 142 12.96 2.45 -7.18
N GLU A 143 13.59 3.31 -6.40
CA GLU A 143 15.04 3.59 -6.44
C GLU A 143 15.90 2.38 -6.05
N LYS A 144 15.32 1.37 -5.38
CA LYS A 144 15.99 0.09 -5.09
C LYS A 144 15.93 -0.89 -6.26
N ILE A 145 15.16 -0.60 -7.30
CA ILE A 145 15.02 -1.45 -8.47
C ILE A 145 16.01 -0.98 -9.53
N ILE A 146 16.83 -1.91 -10.03
CA ILE A 146 17.83 -1.57 -11.06
C ILE A 146 17.16 -1.07 -12.35
N GLU A 147 17.71 -0.05 -12.97
CA GLU A 147 17.19 0.58 -14.18
C GLU A 147 16.90 -0.42 -15.33
N PRO A 148 17.73 -1.46 -15.57
CA PRO A 148 17.44 -2.45 -16.60
C PRO A 148 16.16 -3.26 -16.41
N ILE A 149 15.64 -3.39 -15.19
CA ILE A 149 14.32 -3.99 -14.92
C ILE A 149 13.23 -2.96 -15.14
N GLN A 150 13.40 -1.74 -14.62
CA GLN A 150 12.43 -0.68 -14.81
C GLN A 150 12.14 -0.41 -16.30
N SER A 151 13.19 -0.40 -17.13
CA SER A 151 13.04 -0.19 -18.59
C SER A 151 12.31 -1.30 -19.35
N ARG A 152 12.19 -2.50 -18.73
CA ARG A 152 11.46 -3.65 -19.31
C ARG A 152 10.03 -3.76 -18.84
N CYS A 153 9.66 -3.00 -17.83
CA CYS A 153 8.34 -3.01 -17.25
C CYS A 153 7.55 -1.75 -17.61
N GLN A 154 6.26 -1.87 -17.76
CA GLN A 154 5.39 -0.71 -17.63
C GLN A 154 5.25 -0.38 -16.15
N THR A 155 5.77 0.77 -15.79
CA THR A 155 5.88 1.20 -14.40
C THR A 155 4.71 2.10 -14.02
N PHE A 156 4.06 1.79 -12.90
CA PHE A 156 2.90 2.53 -12.38
C PHE A 156 3.08 2.86 -10.91
N GLN A 157 2.94 4.13 -10.61
CA GLN A 157 2.84 4.57 -9.23
C GLN A 157 1.42 4.31 -8.70
N ILE A 158 1.33 3.55 -7.62
CA ILE A 158 0.07 3.33 -6.92
C ILE A 158 -0.09 4.43 -5.88
N THR A 159 -0.97 5.38 -6.18
CA THR A 159 -1.31 6.43 -5.23
C THR A 159 -2.42 5.96 -4.29
N PRO A 160 -2.38 6.34 -3.01
CA PRO A 160 -3.48 6.04 -2.10
C PRO A 160 -4.77 6.69 -2.58
N PRO A 161 -5.93 6.05 -2.40
CA PRO A 161 -7.23 6.68 -2.66
C PRO A 161 -7.40 7.94 -1.81
N THR A 162 -8.27 8.85 -2.21
CA THR A 162 -8.54 10.04 -1.40
C THR A 162 -9.12 9.64 -0.03
N LYS A 163 -8.87 10.46 1.00
CA LYS A 163 -9.45 10.23 2.33
C LYS A 163 -10.98 10.07 2.29
N LYS A 164 -11.63 10.78 1.35
CA LYS A 164 -13.08 10.66 1.11
C LYS A 164 -13.47 9.28 0.59
N ASP A 165 -12.72 8.75 -0.39
CA ASP A 165 -13.00 7.41 -0.94
C ASP A 165 -12.75 6.33 0.11
N VAL A 166 -11.70 6.48 0.92
CA VAL A 166 -11.42 5.59 2.05
C VAL A 166 -12.56 5.63 3.06
N ALA A 167 -13.08 6.81 3.41
CA ALA A 167 -14.21 6.94 4.33
C ALA A 167 -15.49 6.27 3.79
N ILE A 168 -15.75 6.40 2.49
CA ILE A 168 -16.87 5.72 1.82
C ILE A 168 -16.69 4.20 1.91
N GLN A 169 -15.49 3.69 1.63
CA GLN A 169 -15.20 2.26 1.71
C GLN A 169 -15.34 1.73 3.14
N MET A 170 -14.79 2.45 4.13
CA MET A 170 -14.96 2.08 5.54
C MET A 170 -16.41 2.07 5.98
N SER A 171 -17.19 3.06 5.54
CA SER A 171 -18.64 3.10 5.81
C SER A 171 -19.38 1.89 5.24
N LYS A 172 -18.99 1.40 4.06
CA LYS A 172 -19.56 0.17 3.47
C LYS A 172 -19.19 -1.05 4.31
N ILE A 173 -17.93 -1.17 4.74
CA ILE A 173 -17.46 -2.28 5.58
C ILE A 173 -18.20 -2.31 6.91
N LEU A 174 -18.28 -1.19 7.63
CA LEU A 174 -18.97 -1.08 8.92
C LEU A 174 -20.46 -1.43 8.82
N LYS A 175 -21.12 -0.98 7.76
CA LYS A 175 -22.53 -1.36 7.48
C LYS A 175 -22.67 -2.86 7.23
N SER A 176 -21.76 -3.46 6.47
CA SER A 176 -21.78 -4.90 6.19
C SER A 176 -21.55 -5.75 7.44
N GLU A 177 -20.79 -5.22 8.41
CA GLU A 177 -20.56 -5.85 9.73
C GLU A 177 -21.61 -5.48 10.77
N SER A 178 -22.67 -4.75 10.38
CA SER A 178 -23.73 -4.30 11.29
C SER A 178 -23.21 -3.49 12.47
N VAL A 179 -22.18 -2.67 12.23
CA VAL A 179 -21.58 -1.79 13.24
C VAL A 179 -22.20 -0.40 13.13
N GLU A 180 -22.76 0.09 14.22
CA GLU A 180 -23.23 1.49 14.34
C GLU A 180 -22.04 2.43 14.45
N PHE A 181 -22.07 3.53 13.70
CA PHE A 181 -21.00 4.54 13.72
C PHE A 181 -21.52 5.94 13.30
N ASP A 182 -20.89 6.98 13.81
CA ASP A 182 -21.00 8.34 13.26
C ASP A 182 -19.89 8.51 12.20
N PRO A 183 -20.17 9.05 11.00
CA PRO A 183 -19.12 9.37 10.01
C PRO A 183 -17.97 10.23 10.56
N LYS A 184 -18.21 11.02 11.59
CA LYS A 184 -17.18 11.82 12.27
C LYS A 184 -16.16 10.97 13.01
N ASP A 185 -16.54 9.79 13.48
CA ASP A 185 -15.64 8.86 14.19
C ASP A 185 -14.59 8.24 13.26
N LEU A 186 -14.84 8.24 11.93
CA LEU A 186 -13.88 7.76 10.95
C LEU A 186 -12.72 8.72 10.70
N VAL A 187 -12.92 10.02 10.92
CA VAL A 187 -11.93 11.06 10.63
C VAL A 187 -10.63 10.84 11.42
N PRO A 188 -10.65 10.71 12.76
CA PRO A 188 -9.41 10.48 13.51
C PRO A 188 -8.73 9.16 13.17
N ILE A 189 -9.49 8.10 12.84
CA ILE A 189 -8.91 6.82 12.42
C ILE A 189 -8.19 6.97 11.09
N ILE A 190 -8.83 7.64 10.12
CA ILE A 190 -8.23 7.86 8.80
C ILE A 190 -6.99 8.76 8.94
N ASP A 191 -7.10 9.88 9.64
CA ASP A 191 -6.00 10.83 9.79
C ASP A 191 -4.77 10.21 10.48
N SER A 192 -4.98 9.29 11.43
CA SER A 192 -3.89 8.61 12.14
C SER A 192 -3.14 7.59 11.28
N SER A 193 -3.81 6.97 10.33
CA SER A 193 -3.29 5.80 9.64
C SER A 193 -3.07 5.99 8.13
N TYR A 194 -3.65 7.07 7.55
CA TYR A 194 -3.45 7.38 6.14
C TYR A 194 -1.96 7.64 5.84
N PRO A 195 -1.41 7.10 4.73
CA PRO A 195 -2.09 6.49 3.58
C PRO A 195 -2.25 4.96 3.66
N ASP A 196 -1.94 4.30 4.77
CA ASP A 196 -2.02 2.85 4.92
C ASP A 196 -3.46 2.38 5.14
N ILE A 197 -4.11 1.92 4.05
CA ILE A 197 -5.51 1.44 4.10
C ILE A 197 -5.64 0.18 4.95
N ARG A 198 -4.64 -0.69 4.95
CA ARG A 198 -4.62 -1.90 5.77
C ARG A 198 -4.69 -1.55 7.26
N LYS A 199 -3.88 -0.57 7.68
CA LYS A 199 -3.88 -0.06 9.06
C LYS A 199 -5.23 0.58 9.41
N ILE A 200 -5.84 1.35 8.50
CA ILE A 200 -7.18 1.95 8.70
C ILE A 200 -8.23 0.86 8.96
N ILE A 201 -8.29 -0.18 8.12
CA ILE A 201 -9.24 -1.28 8.26
C ILE A 201 -9.04 -2.00 9.60
N ASN A 202 -7.79 -2.33 9.96
CA ASN A 202 -7.46 -2.99 11.22
C ASN A 202 -7.85 -2.13 12.43
N THR A 203 -7.59 -0.83 12.37
CA THR A 203 -7.96 0.10 13.45
C THR A 203 -9.49 0.20 13.59
N CYS A 204 -10.22 0.24 12.49
CA CYS A 204 -11.69 0.20 12.53
C CYS A 204 -12.20 -1.11 13.13
N GLN A 205 -11.64 -2.25 12.73
CA GLN A 205 -12.02 -3.55 13.30
C GLN A 205 -11.76 -3.61 14.80
N LEU A 206 -10.58 -3.16 15.24
CA LEU A 206 -10.18 -3.14 16.65
C LEU A 206 -11.13 -2.30 17.51
N ASN A 207 -11.60 -1.17 16.97
CA ASN A 207 -12.49 -0.24 17.67
C ASN A 207 -13.98 -0.56 17.48
N SER A 208 -14.33 -1.60 16.74
CA SER A 208 -15.71 -2.07 16.55
C SER A 208 -16.10 -3.07 17.63
N LEU A 209 -16.45 -2.56 18.80
CA LEU A 209 -16.80 -3.38 19.97
C LEU A 209 -18.33 -3.45 20.15
N LYS A 210 -18.86 -4.66 20.36
CA LYS A 210 -20.27 -4.89 20.65
C LYS A 210 -21.23 -4.24 19.63
N GLY A 211 -20.85 -4.25 18.35
CA GLY A 211 -21.69 -3.70 17.27
C GLY A 211 -21.69 -2.18 17.16
N LYS A 212 -20.78 -1.49 17.83
CA LYS A 212 -20.64 -0.04 17.76
C LYS A 212 -19.16 0.36 17.59
N LEU A 213 -18.88 1.33 16.73
CA LEU A 213 -17.55 1.92 16.60
C LEU A 213 -17.29 2.84 17.81
N GLN A 214 -16.33 2.46 18.63
CA GLN A 214 -15.95 3.22 19.83
C GLN A 214 -14.51 3.72 19.64
N VAL A 215 -14.40 4.96 19.18
CA VAL A 215 -13.07 5.56 18.92
C VAL A 215 -12.57 6.21 20.20
N ASP A 216 -11.57 5.61 20.82
CA ASP A 216 -10.81 6.27 21.86
C ASP A 216 -9.76 7.17 21.21
N VAL A 217 -10.14 8.44 21.04
CA VAL A 217 -9.29 9.46 20.40
C VAL A 217 -8.00 9.66 21.19
N GLN A 218 -8.01 9.51 22.53
CA GLN A 218 -6.81 9.64 23.35
C GLN A 218 -5.83 8.48 23.07
N ASN A 219 -6.31 7.25 22.99
CA ASN A 219 -5.48 6.10 22.63
C ASN A 219 -4.91 6.20 21.20
N LEU A 220 -5.70 6.73 20.24
CA LEU A 220 -5.20 6.98 18.88
C LEU A 220 -4.10 8.03 18.87
N LEU A 221 -4.28 9.11 19.61
CA LEU A 221 -3.30 10.18 19.77
C LEU A 221 -2.04 9.68 20.49
N GLU A 222 -2.19 8.84 21.51
CA GLU A 222 -1.06 8.28 22.27
C GLU A 222 -0.22 7.29 21.45
N ASN A 223 -0.79 6.64 20.45
CA ASN A 223 -0.10 5.66 19.62
C ASN A 223 0.44 6.24 18.30
N ASP A 224 0.04 7.45 17.90
CA ASP A 224 0.52 8.10 16.68
C ASP A 224 1.31 9.38 17.00
N TYR A 225 2.65 9.30 16.86
CA TYR A 225 3.53 10.43 17.11
C TYR A 225 3.21 11.65 16.23
N LYS A 226 2.66 11.47 15.02
CA LYS A 226 2.31 12.56 14.09
C LYS A 226 1.18 13.41 14.66
N LEU A 227 0.16 12.76 15.20
CA LEU A 227 -0.96 13.44 15.86
C LEU A 227 -0.52 14.13 17.15
N LYS A 228 0.37 13.48 17.95
CA LYS A 228 0.98 14.13 19.13
C LYS A 228 1.75 15.39 18.75
N VAL A 229 2.54 15.35 17.70
CA VAL A 229 3.27 16.52 17.20
C VAL A 229 2.30 17.64 16.83
N LEU A 230 1.22 17.30 16.11
CA LEU A 230 0.20 18.26 15.72
C LEU A 230 -0.51 18.88 16.93
N GLU A 231 -0.85 18.09 17.96
CA GLU A 231 -1.44 18.60 19.20
C GLU A 231 -0.50 19.54 19.96
N VAL A 232 0.79 19.18 20.05
CA VAL A 232 1.77 20.06 20.68
C VAL A 232 1.89 21.38 19.92
N LEU A 233 1.84 21.36 18.59
CA LEU A 233 1.84 22.59 17.78
C LEU A 233 0.61 23.47 18.03
N LYS A 234 -0.56 22.86 18.21
CA LYS A 234 -1.83 23.56 18.54
C LYS A 234 -1.92 24.05 19.99
N SER A 235 -1.11 23.49 20.90
CA SER A 235 -1.15 23.88 22.32
C SER A 235 -0.78 25.35 22.52
N ASN A 236 -1.12 25.90 23.69
CA ASN A 236 -0.74 27.26 24.09
C ASN A 236 0.62 27.31 24.81
N ASP A 237 1.41 26.23 24.75
CA ASP A 237 2.74 26.20 25.35
C ASP A 237 3.70 27.21 24.69
N ASP A 238 4.69 27.62 25.44
CA ASP A 238 5.75 28.47 24.89
C ASP A 238 6.60 27.71 23.85
N LYS A 239 7.31 28.44 22.98
CA LYS A 239 8.07 27.87 21.87
C LYS A 239 9.12 26.83 22.32
N ARG A 240 9.75 27.05 23.48
CA ARG A 240 10.79 26.16 23.99
C ARG A 240 10.19 24.85 24.47
N ASN A 241 9.08 24.89 25.18
CA ASN A 241 8.38 23.70 25.64
C ASN A 241 7.79 22.91 24.48
N LYS A 242 7.18 23.55 23.47
CA LYS A 242 6.75 22.91 22.22
C LYS A 242 7.90 22.17 21.58
N TYR A 243 9.06 22.83 21.38
CA TYR A 243 10.23 22.22 20.76
C TYR A 243 10.70 20.97 21.53
N MET A 244 10.81 21.05 22.87
CA MET A 244 11.26 19.93 23.68
C MET A 244 10.28 18.73 23.61
N LYS A 245 8.98 19.00 23.69
CA LYS A 245 7.94 17.96 23.58
C LYS A 245 7.96 17.29 22.20
N ILE A 246 8.03 18.07 21.12
CA ILE A 246 8.08 17.53 19.75
C ILE A 246 9.32 16.68 19.56
N ARG A 247 10.50 17.19 19.96
CA ARG A 247 11.76 16.46 19.88
C ARG A 247 11.68 15.10 20.62
N GLN A 248 11.14 15.09 21.83
CA GLN A 248 10.98 13.86 22.61
C GLN A 248 10.01 12.89 21.90
N THR A 249 8.85 13.38 21.44
CA THR A 249 7.86 12.58 20.74
C THR A 249 8.44 11.92 19.49
N VAL A 250 9.25 12.66 18.73
CA VAL A 250 9.91 12.14 17.51
C VAL A 250 10.96 11.09 17.87
N LEU A 251 11.77 11.31 18.90
CA LEU A 251 12.77 10.34 19.34
C LEU A 251 12.13 9.04 19.83
N ASP A 252 11.06 9.12 20.61
CA ASP A 252 10.34 7.97 21.16
C ASP A 252 9.65 7.14 20.06
N SER A 253 9.27 7.77 18.97
CA SER A 253 8.62 7.10 17.83
C SER A 253 9.55 6.17 17.06
N LYS A 254 10.88 6.37 17.14
CA LYS A 254 11.90 5.67 16.34
C LYS A 254 11.63 5.73 14.82
N ALA A 255 10.85 6.71 14.36
CA ALA A 255 10.55 6.90 12.95
C ALA A 255 11.84 7.28 12.20
N THR A 256 12.04 6.66 11.05
CA THR A 256 13.17 6.94 10.14
C THR A 256 12.74 7.70 8.90
N ASP A 257 11.44 7.70 8.58
CA ASP A 257 10.83 8.44 7.49
C ASP A 257 9.77 9.40 8.06
N PHE A 258 9.91 10.67 7.73
CA PHE A 258 9.04 11.75 8.18
C PHE A 258 8.13 12.31 7.09
N SER A 259 8.12 11.73 5.88
CA SER A 259 7.33 12.22 4.74
C SER A 259 5.84 12.32 5.07
N ASP A 260 5.30 11.33 5.81
CA ASP A 260 3.90 11.34 6.22
C ASP A 260 3.61 12.40 7.30
N LEU A 261 4.59 12.69 8.17
CA LEU A 261 4.48 13.78 9.14
C LEU A 261 4.44 15.13 8.43
N TYR A 262 5.36 15.37 7.51
CA TYR A 262 5.38 16.62 6.73
C TYR A 262 4.09 16.80 5.93
N THR A 263 3.57 15.76 5.30
CA THR A 263 2.29 15.79 4.58
C THR A 263 1.14 16.18 5.51
N LEU A 264 1.05 15.55 6.69
CA LEU A 264 0.02 15.88 7.68
C LEU A 264 0.13 17.32 8.17
N LEU A 265 1.35 17.79 8.47
CA LEU A 265 1.59 19.16 8.91
C LEU A 265 1.23 20.18 7.84
N TYR A 266 1.52 19.88 6.57
CA TYR A 266 1.13 20.73 5.45
C TYR A 266 -0.40 20.80 5.31
N GLU A 267 -1.10 19.67 5.35
CA GLU A 267 -2.57 19.61 5.25
C GLU A 267 -3.28 20.34 6.39
N LYS A 268 -2.66 20.43 7.55
CA LYS A 268 -3.23 21.02 8.76
C LYS A 268 -2.56 22.35 9.14
N VAL A 269 -1.82 22.97 8.22
CA VAL A 269 -1.02 24.17 8.49
C VAL A 269 -1.85 25.34 9.07
N ASP A 270 -3.06 25.51 8.59
CA ASP A 270 -3.98 26.56 9.06
C ASP A 270 -4.40 26.39 10.52
N ASP A 271 -4.36 25.16 11.04
CA ASP A 271 -4.77 24.85 12.40
C ASP A 271 -3.75 25.32 13.47
N TYR A 272 -2.47 25.55 13.10
CA TYR A 272 -1.41 25.84 14.07
C TYR A 272 -0.45 26.98 13.67
N ALA A 273 -0.39 27.36 12.38
CA ALA A 273 0.58 28.36 11.91
C ALA A 273 0.12 29.81 12.03
N GLY A 274 -1.20 30.06 12.04
CA GLY A 274 -1.77 31.40 12.11
C GLY A 274 -1.19 32.32 11.04
N GLU A 275 -0.71 33.52 11.46
CA GLU A 275 -0.13 34.51 10.54
C GLU A 275 1.21 34.08 9.89
N ASN A 276 1.83 33.01 10.39
CA ASN A 276 3.11 32.50 9.89
C ASN A 276 2.97 31.37 8.85
N THR A 277 1.77 31.12 8.33
CA THR A 277 1.49 30.01 7.40
C THR A 277 2.48 29.94 6.23
N ALA A 278 2.78 31.06 5.58
CA ALA A 278 3.71 31.08 4.44
C ALA A 278 5.13 30.61 4.81
N ASN A 279 5.66 31.07 5.96
CA ASN A 279 6.99 30.66 6.43
C ASN A 279 7.01 29.17 6.83
N VAL A 280 5.95 28.67 7.44
CA VAL A 280 5.85 27.26 7.82
C VAL A 280 5.81 26.36 6.58
N ILE A 281 5.07 26.75 5.53
CA ILE A 281 5.03 26.01 4.26
C ILE A 281 6.42 25.92 3.62
N LEU A 282 7.20 27.01 3.62
CA LEU A 282 8.58 26.99 3.08
C LEU A 282 9.47 26.02 3.86
N VAL A 283 9.43 26.07 5.20
CA VAL A 283 10.21 25.16 6.05
C VAL A 283 9.81 23.69 5.85
N LEU A 284 8.53 23.42 5.70
CA LEU A 284 8.04 22.05 5.41
C LEU A 284 8.50 21.58 4.03
N GLY A 285 8.51 22.48 3.02
CA GLY A 285 8.99 22.18 1.69
C GLY A 285 10.49 21.82 1.66
N ASP A 286 11.32 22.56 2.39
CA ASP A 286 12.76 22.29 2.51
C ASP A 286 13.04 20.94 3.23
N GLY A 287 12.16 20.51 4.11
CA GLY A 287 12.29 19.24 4.83
C GLY A 287 11.88 17.98 4.03
N VAL A 288 11.24 18.15 2.88
CA VAL A 288 10.80 17.06 1.98
C VAL A 288 11.78 16.87 0.82
N ALA A 289 12.62 17.87 0.51
CA ALA A 289 13.64 17.82 -0.52
C ALA A 289 14.89 17.05 -0.03
#